data_284001dcd25bf8c83ec99b430a325170
#
_entry.id   284001dcd25bf8c83ec99b430a325170
#
_cell.length_a   1.000
_cell.length_b   1.000
_cell.length_c   1.000
_cell.angle_alpha   90.00
_cell.angle_beta   90.00
_cell.angle_gamma   90.00
#
_symmetry.space_group_name_H-M   'P 1'
#
loop_
_entity.id
_entity.type
_entity.pdbx_description
1 polymer ?
#
loop_
_entity_poly.entity_id
_entity_poly.type
_entity_poly.pdbx_seq_one_letter_code
_entity_poly.pdbx_strand_id
1 'polypeptide(L)'
;METKKVLNDLGGTKNNSLLHISKIDNENSEYPQILEHSPYFNNDDLISVLKNKNKILKCMSLNIQCLKAKFNQLQIYVDMLNRSNISFDIICIQETWLSDGSDTSMLELDGYSILTQSPSSSTHGGLAMYIKQDIKYKELTNETSPSNIWEGQFVQIHFNEAKLTIGNVYRPPRDVVENYKTFTTEFQNCIEKLNGEALIAGDFNIDLLKIGEKAVIGEYFDTIISSGYIPKITLPTRLSKNRGTLIDNFLSKLSKNFSKTTSGIMTYKISDHQPYFTCLDYLKLKYTPPKFIKITTHSDEAIDKFKLYLSQQNIMSKLDSLSDPNLNYEILLRTVENGLNLHLPERLVRFSRQKHKISKWITHGVINSINFRDKLYCKLKKTSSDR
;
A
#
# COMPACT_ATOMS: atom_id res chain seq x y z
N MET A 1 28.24 -7.11 -12.27
CA MET A 1 28.71 -6.42 -11.04
C MET A 1 28.57 -4.91 -11.12
N GLU A 2 28.99 -4.28 -12.20
CA GLU A 2 28.89 -2.82 -12.39
C GLU A 2 27.46 -2.28 -12.36
N THR A 3 26.51 -2.94 -13.02
CA THR A 3 25.11 -2.50 -13.06
C THR A 3 24.47 -2.46 -11.67
N LYS A 4 24.77 -3.44 -10.79
CA LYS A 4 24.26 -3.46 -9.41
C LYS A 4 24.85 -2.33 -8.57
N LYS A 5 26.09 -1.96 -8.81
CA LYS A 5 26.76 -0.86 -8.14
C LYS A 5 26.16 0.49 -8.57
N VAL A 6 25.97 0.70 -9.88
CA VAL A 6 25.32 1.91 -10.42
C VAL A 6 23.88 2.04 -9.94
N LEU A 7 23.12 0.94 -9.89
CA LEU A 7 21.73 0.94 -9.41
C LEU A 7 21.64 1.23 -7.91
N ASN A 8 22.55 0.67 -7.11
CA ASN A 8 22.63 0.97 -5.68
C ASN A 8 23.12 2.40 -5.42
N ASP A 9 24.05 2.91 -6.25
CA ASP A 9 24.54 4.28 -6.15
C ASP A 9 23.44 5.30 -6.54
N LEU A 10 22.59 5.00 -7.53
CA LEU A 10 21.43 5.81 -7.90
C LEU A 10 20.33 5.78 -6.84
N GLY A 11 20.13 4.65 -6.17
CA GLY A 11 19.19 4.51 -5.05
C GLY A 11 19.75 5.05 -3.73
N GLY A 12 21.07 5.19 -3.62
CA GLY A 12 21.77 5.69 -2.43
C GLY A 12 22.04 7.19 -2.40
N THR A 13 21.70 7.91 -3.48
CA THR A 13 21.89 9.37 -3.48
C THR A 13 20.89 10.06 -2.54
N LYS A 14 21.34 11.15 -1.92
CA LYS A 14 20.69 11.95 -0.86
C LYS A 14 19.21 12.37 -1.10
N ASN A 15 18.59 11.98 -2.20
CA ASN A 15 17.27 12.39 -2.64
C ASN A 15 16.25 11.25 -2.73
N ASN A 16 16.40 10.18 -1.97
CA ASN A 16 15.38 9.14 -1.88
C ASN A 16 14.31 9.57 -0.88
N SER A 17 13.38 10.44 -1.31
CA SER A 17 12.39 11.07 -0.45
C SER A 17 11.52 10.07 0.32
N LEU A 18 11.18 8.90 -0.25
CA LEU A 18 10.42 7.87 0.45
C LEU A 18 11.23 7.16 1.53
N LEU A 19 12.51 6.86 1.28
CA LEU A 19 13.42 6.31 2.31
C LEU A 19 13.88 7.41 3.27
N HIS A 20 13.96 8.65 2.82
CA HIS A 20 14.28 9.79 3.68
C HIS A 20 13.10 10.09 4.61
N ILE A 21 11.85 10.03 4.12
CA ILE A 21 10.64 10.11 4.96
C ILE A 21 10.67 8.99 6.01
N SER A 22 11.17 7.78 5.68
CA SER A 22 11.34 6.70 6.66
C SER A 22 12.54 6.88 7.62
N LYS A 23 13.49 7.78 7.31
CA LYS A 23 14.74 7.99 8.09
C LYS A 23 14.84 9.35 8.76
N ILE A 24 14.21 10.41 8.20
CA ILE A 24 14.38 11.77 8.71
C ILE A 24 13.70 11.97 10.04
N ASP A 25 12.70 11.18 10.38
CA ASP A 25 11.92 11.48 11.56
C ASP A 25 11.76 10.31 12.50
N ASN A 26 12.77 10.07 13.27
CA ASN A 26 12.57 9.48 14.58
C ASN A 26 11.82 10.42 15.53
N GLU A 27 11.60 11.69 15.17
CA GLU A 27 10.97 12.65 16.08
C GLU A 27 9.72 13.38 15.56
N ASN A 28 9.46 13.49 14.23
CA ASN A 28 8.34 14.29 13.70
C ASN A 28 7.69 13.82 12.39
N SER A 29 7.83 12.57 11.90
CA SER A 29 7.23 12.21 10.64
C SER A 29 5.83 11.61 10.75
N GLU A 30 4.89 12.18 10.00
CA GLU A 30 3.53 11.68 9.85
C GLU A 30 3.44 10.32 9.12
N TYR A 31 4.54 9.85 8.48
CA TYR A 31 4.58 8.62 7.67
C TYR A 31 5.66 7.62 8.11
N PRO A 32 5.59 7.10 9.33
CA PRO A 32 6.65 6.27 9.87
C PRO A 32 6.60 4.86 9.31
N GLN A 33 7.70 4.33 8.79
CA GLN A 33 8.02 2.90 8.58
C GLN A 33 6.92 1.99 7.96
N ILE A 34 5.90 2.55 7.30
CA ILE A 34 4.87 1.78 6.57
C ILE A 34 5.48 1.20 5.29
N LEU A 35 6.52 1.87 4.77
CA LEU A 35 7.17 1.50 3.53
C LEU A 35 8.30 0.52 3.80
N GLU A 36 8.12 -0.72 3.31
CA GLU A 36 9.18 -1.72 3.32
C GLU A 36 10.17 -1.42 2.19
N HIS A 37 11.48 -1.54 2.48
CA HIS A 37 12.51 -1.37 1.47
C HIS A 37 12.36 -2.43 0.37
N SER A 38 12.30 -2.00 -0.89
CA SER A 38 12.21 -2.87 -2.07
C SER A 38 13.52 -2.87 -2.87
N PRO A 39 14.46 -3.81 -2.62
CA PRO A 39 15.76 -3.82 -3.26
C PRO A 39 15.70 -4.20 -4.74
N TYR A 40 16.81 -3.92 -5.45
CA TYR A 40 17.04 -4.45 -6.78
C TYR A 40 17.54 -5.89 -6.70
N PHE A 41 16.98 -6.75 -7.56
CA PHE A 41 17.32 -8.16 -7.67
C PHE A 41 17.89 -8.46 -9.06
N ASN A 42 19.07 -9.04 -9.13
CA ASN A 42 19.48 -9.78 -10.29
C ASN A 42 18.78 -11.16 -10.30
N ASN A 43 18.96 -11.94 -11.36
CA ASN A 43 18.27 -13.22 -11.49
C ASN A 43 18.64 -14.21 -10.36
N ASP A 44 19.90 -14.26 -9.96
CA ASP A 44 20.37 -15.19 -8.92
C ASP A 44 19.80 -14.81 -7.53
N ASP A 45 19.81 -13.52 -7.21
CA ASP A 45 19.21 -12.99 -5.98
C ASP A 45 17.70 -13.26 -5.96
N LEU A 46 17.00 -13.05 -7.09
CA LEU A 46 15.57 -13.32 -7.23
C LEU A 46 15.26 -14.81 -7.01
N ILE A 47 16.06 -15.69 -7.66
CA ILE A 47 15.93 -17.14 -7.50
C ILE A 47 16.14 -17.53 -6.05
N SER A 48 17.16 -17.01 -5.38
CA SER A 48 17.45 -17.34 -3.99
C SER A 48 16.30 -16.98 -3.04
N VAL A 49 15.63 -15.84 -3.30
CA VAL A 49 14.54 -15.33 -2.46
C VAL A 49 13.21 -16.04 -2.73
N LEU A 50 12.93 -16.43 -3.98
CA LEU A 50 11.62 -16.95 -4.39
C LEU A 50 11.53 -18.46 -4.55
N LYS A 51 12.64 -19.17 -4.76
CA LYS A 51 12.68 -20.62 -5.09
C LYS A 51 11.96 -21.50 -4.07
N ASN A 52 11.99 -21.18 -2.80
CA ASN A 52 11.43 -22.01 -1.73
C ASN A 52 10.10 -21.49 -1.18
N LYS A 53 9.50 -20.50 -1.83
CA LYS A 53 8.23 -19.94 -1.40
C LYS A 53 7.08 -20.60 -2.15
N ASN A 54 6.64 -21.75 -1.67
CA ASN A 54 5.42 -22.41 -2.12
C ASN A 54 4.21 -21.80 -1.39
N LYS A 55 3.06 -21.75 -2.06
CA LYS A 55 1.80 -21.21 -1.52
C LYS A 55 1.75 -19.69 -1.30
N ILE A 56 2.55 -18.95 -2.04
CA ILE A 56 2.46 -17.48 -2.11
C ILE A 56 1.95 -17.06 -3.48
N LEU A 57 1.18 -15.96 -3.51
CA LEU A 57 0.80 -15.33 -4.77
C LEU A 57 1.95 -14.45 -5.24
N LYS A 58 2.43 -14.66 -6.46
CA LYS A 58 3.53 -13.92 -7.08
C LYS A 58 2.99 -13.06 -8.21
N CYS A 59 3.12 -11.76 -8.09
CA CYS A 59 2.69 -10.79 -9.09
C CYS A 59 3.90 -10.02 -9.63
N MET A 60 3.99 -9.89 -10.95
CA MET A 60 4.98 -9.08 -11.64
C MET A 60 4.27 -7.97 -12.42
N SER A 61 4.93 -6.84 -12.60
CA SER A 61 4.43 -5.77 -13.46
C SER A 61 5.55 -5.10 -14.25
N LEU A 62 5.21 -4.61 -15.44
CA LEU A 62 6.15 -3.96 -16.35
C LEU A 62 5.40 -3.05 -17.34
N ASN A 63 5.84 -1.79 -17.44
CA ASN A 63 5.54 -0.99 -18.63
C ASN A 63 6.47 -1.45 -19.77
N ILE A 64 5.88 -2.10 -20.80
CA ILE A 64 6.65 -2.77 -21.84
C ILE A 64 6.93 -1.89 -23.04
N GLN A 65 6.16 -0.83 -23.27
CA GLN A 65 6.28 0.05 -24.44
C GLN A 65 6.27 -0.73 -25.77
N CYS A 66 5.07 -1.14 -26.19
CA CYS A 66 4.79 -1.98 -27.35
C CYS A 66 5.00 -3.48 -27.11
N LEU A 67 3.92 -4.15 -26.70
CA LEU A 67 3.93 -5.57 -26.40
C LEU A 67 4.32 -6.42 -27.62
N LYS A 68 3.79 -6.11 -28.81
CA LYS A 68 4.13 -6.86 -30.04
C LYS A 68 5.62 -6.85 -30.34
N ALA A 69 6.26 -5.70 -30.20
CA ALA A 69 7.69 -5.56 -30.52
C ALA A 69 8.61 -6.25 -29.52
N LYS A 70 8.17 -6.36 -28.26
CA LYS A 70 9.01 -6.85 -27.15
C LYS A 70 8.53 -8.19 -26.57
N PHE A 71 7.53 -8.81 -27.18
CA PHE A 71 6.95 -10.05 -26.69
C PHE A 71 7.96 -11.18 -26.58
N ASN A 72 8.81 -11.38 -27.58
CA ASN A 72 9.85 -12.40 -27.53
C ASN A 72 10.79 -12.22 -26.32
N GLN A 73 11.12 -10.97 -25.97
CA GLN A 73 11.98 -10.70 -24.80
C GLN A 73 11.25 -11.01 -23.49
N LEU A 74 9.95 -10.68 -23.39
CA LEU A 74 9.12 -11.04 -22.27
C LEU A 74 9.00 -12.55 -22.12
N GLN A 75 8.71 -13.25 -23.22
CA GLN A 75 8.59 -14.72 -23.25
C GLN A 75 9.88 -15.40 -22.79
N ILE A 76 11.03 -15.01 -23.38
CA ILE A 76 12.34 -15.54 -22.97
C ILE A 76 12.58 -15.34 -21.47
N TYR A 77 12.21 -14.17 -20.94
CA TYR A 77 12.40 -13.87 -19.53
C TYR A 77 11.51 -14.73 -18.63
N VAL A 78 10.24 -14.86 -18.97
CA VAL A 78 9.27 -15.72 -18.24
C VAL A 78 9.72 -17.18 -18.30
N ASP A 79 10.14 -17.68 -19.46
CA ASP A 79 10.64 -19.05 -19.63
C ASP A 79 11.91 -19.31 -18.80
N MET A 80 12.83 -18.35 -18.76
CA MET A 80 14.04 -18.46 -17.95
C MET A 80 13.70 -18.57 -16.45
N LEU A 81 12.74 -17.77 -15.98
CA LEU A 81 12.28 -17.81 -14.60
C LEU A 81 11.56 -19.14 -14.30
N ASN A 82 10.70 -19.60 -15.20
CA ASN A 82 9.98 -20.88 -15.06
C ASN A 82 10.96 -22.08 -14.97
N ARG A 83 12.03 -22.11 -15.78
CA ARG A 83 13.10 -23.12 -15.68
C ARG A 83 13.83 -23.10 -14.35
N SER A 84 13.85 -21.96 -13.68
CA SER A 84 14.40 -21.80 -12.32
C SER A 84 13.39 -22.08 -11.21
N ASN A 85 12.21 -22.64 -11.55
CA ASN A 85 11.08 -22.88 -10.64
C ASN A 85 10.52 -21.58 -10.01
N ILE A 86 10.63 -20.47 -10.72
CA ILE A 86 9.97 -19.21 -10.38
C ILE A 86 8.92 -18.93 -11.44
N SER A 87 7.67 -19.08 -11.07
CA SER A 87 6.55 -18.77 -11.95
C SER A 87 5.72 -17.68 -11.28
N PHE A 88 5.51 -16.58 -12.00
CA PHE A 88 4.58 -15.54 -11.55
C PHE A 88 3.15 -16.00 -11.83
N ASP A 89 2.26 -15.74 -10.89
CA ASP A 89 0.85 -16.13 -11.01
C ASP A 89 0.07 -15.13 -11.84
N ILE A 90 0.45 -13.85 -11.75
CA ILE A 90 -0.13 -12.73 -12.47
C ILE A 90 0.98 -11.82 -13.00
N ILE A 91 0.87 -11.41 -14.27
CA ILE A 91 1.78 -10.48 -14.91
C ILE A 91 0.96 -9.32 -15.48
N CYS A 92 1.15 -8.12 -14.92
CA CYS A 92 0.49 -6.89 -15.36
C CYS A 92 1.40 -6.14 -16.33
N ILE A 93 0.89 -5.79 -17.49
CA ILE A 93 1.63 -5.10 -18.55
C ILE A 93 0.93 -3.78 -18.87
N GLN A 94 1.69 -2.70 -18.90
CA GLN A 94 1.24 -1.37 -19.31
C GLN A 94 1.90 -1.00 -20.64
N GLU A 95 1.31 -0.05 -21.35
CA GLU A 95 1.72 0.41 -22.69
C GLU A 95 1.86 -0.74 -23.70
N THR A 96 0.80 -1.53 -23.84
CA THR A 96 0.77 -2.62 -24.83
C THR A 96 0.74 -2.13 -26.27
N TRP A 97 0.16 -0.95 -26.51
CA TRP A 97 -0.08 -0.34 -27.83
C TRP A 97 -0.90 -1.25 -28.74
N LEU A 98 -1.79 -2.07 -28.15
CA LEU A 98 -2.70 -2.93 -28.88
C LEU A 98 -3.97 -2.14 -29.22
N SER A 99 -4.31 -2.08 -30.50
CA SER A 99 -5.59 -1.50 -30.93
C SER A 99 -6.74 -2.50 -30.78
N ASP A 100 -7.97 -2.00 -30.79
CA ASP A 100 -9.17 -2.84 -30.80
C ASP A 100 -9.12 -3.85 -31.94
N GLY A 101 -9.49 -5.10 -31.65
CA GLY A 101 -9.45 -6.18 -32.61
C GLY A 101 -8.04 -6.68 -32.97
N SER A 102 -7.00 -6.25 -32.26
CA SER A 102 -5.67 -6.83 -32.46
C SER A 102 -5.68 -8.34 -32.22
N ASP A 103 -5.12 -9.10 -33.15
CA ASP A 103 -4.89 -10.53 -32.95
C ASP A 103 -3.85 -10.72 -31.83
N THR A 104 -4.24 -11.41 -30.78
CA THR A 104 -3.40 -11.72 -29.61
C THR A 104 -2.88 -13.15 -29.60
N SER A 105 -3.20 -13.97 -30.63
CA SER A 105 -2.75 -15.37 -30.71
C SER A 105 -1.23 -15.53 -30.65
N MET A 106 -0.50 -14.56 -31.19
CA MET A 106 0.98 -14.53 -31.15
C MET A 106 1.57 -13.95 -29.86
N LEU A 107 0.70 -13.55 -28.91
CA LEU A 107 1.10 -12.94 -27.65
C LEU A 107 0.74 -13.83 -26.45
N GLU A 108 0.56 -15.12 -26.68
CA GLU A 108 0.26 -16.10 -25.64
C GLU A 108 1.52 -16.56 -24.93
N LEU A 109 1.51 -16.51 -23.60
CA LEU A 109 2.51 -17.15 -22.75
C LEU A 109 2.00 -18.53 -22.34
N ASP A 110 2.86 -19.53 -22.43
CA ASP A 110 2.51 -20.91 -22.07
C ASP A 110 2.03 -21.01 -20.61
N GLY A 111 0.87 -21.61 -20.40
CA GLY A 111 0.23 -21.75 -19.08
C GLY A 111 -0.52 -20.50 -18.59
N TYR A 112 -0.68 -19.46 -19.40
CA TYR A 112 -1.40 -18.24 -19.03
C TYR A 112 -2.58 -17.98 -19.96
N SER A 113 -3.62 -17.37 -19.41
CA SER A 113 -4.66 -16.66 -20.17
C SER A 113 -4.30 -15.19 -20.24
N ILE A 114 -4.54 -14.54 -21.36
CA ILE A 114 -4.31 -13.10 -21.55
C ILE A 114 -5.64 -12.36 -21.57
N LEU A 115 -5.71 -11.26 -20.82
CA LEU A 115 -6.75 -10.23 -20.89
C LEU A 115 -6.13 -8.96 -21.44
N THR A 116 -6.75 -8.35 -22.43
CA THR A 116 -6.27 -7.11 -23.04
C THR A 116 -7.31 -6.01 -22.95
N GLN A 117 -6.83 -4.77 -22.82
CA GLN A 117 -7.62 -3.56 -22.91
C GLN A 117 -6.89 -2.59 -23.82
N SER A 118 -7.57 -2.17 -24.88
CA SER A 118 -7.03 -1.20 -25.83
C SER A 118 -6.97 0.21 -25.24
N PRO A 119 -6.08 1.08 -25.74
CA PRO A 119 -5.99 2.45 -25.30
C PRO A 119 -7.30 3.22 -25.50
N SER A 120 -7.68 4.04 -24.52
CA SER A 120 -8.96 4.78 -24.57
C SER A 120 -8.98 5.91 -25.61
N SER A 121 -7.83 6.50 -25.96
CA SER A 121 -7.80 7.72 -26.77
C SER A 121 -6.54 7.95 -27.62
N SER A 122 -5.58 7.03 -27.63
CA SER A 122 -4.31 7.22 -28.31
C SER A 122 -3.76 5.92 -28.87
N THR A 123 -2.76 6.02 -29.75
CA THR A 123 -1.97 4.85 -30.22
C THR A 123 -1.00 4.32 -29.17
N HIS A 124 -0.84 5.04 -28.07
CA HIS A 124 0.03 4.70 -26.94
C HIS A 124 -0.83 4.47 -25.69
N GLY A 125 -0.49 3.50 -24.87
CA GLY A 125 -1.27 3.03 -23.74
C GLY A 125 -1.71 1.59 -23.95
N GLY A 126 -2.84 1.24 -23.38
CA GLY A 126 -3.36 -0.13 -23.39
C GLY A 126 -2.73 -1.01 -22.33
N LEU A 127 -3.53 -1.94 -21.85
CA LEU A 127 -3.19 -2.83 -20.74
C LEU A 127 -3.31 -4.29 -21.19
N ALA A 128 -2.47 -5.14 -20.57
CA ALA A 128 -2.66 -6.59 -20.64
C ALA A 128 -2.38 -7.21 -19.27
N MET A 129 -3.11 -8.26 -18.96
CA MET A 129 -2.91 -9.06 -17.77
C MET A 129 -2.80 -10.52 -18.16
N TYR A 130 -1.67 -11.16 -17.87
CA TYR A 130 -1.51 -12.59 -17.98
C TYR A 130 -1.82 -13.21 -16.62
N ILE A 131 -2.74 -14.17 -16.60
CA ILE A 131 -3.20 -14.88 -15.41
C ILE A 131 -2.96 -16.36 -15.65
N LYS A 132 -2.32 -17.05 -14.72
CA LYS A 132 -2.17 -18.52 -14.83
C LYS A 132 -3.51 -19.20 -15.01
N GLN A 133 -3.56 -20.20 -15.89
CA GLN A 133 -4.81 -20.90 -16.28
C GLN A 133 -5.46 -21.66 -15.11
N ASP A 134 -4.72 -21.99 -14.06
CA ASP A 134 -5.24 -22.63 -12.85
C ASP A 134 -5.88 -21.64 -11.86
N ILE A 135 -5.73 -20.34 -12.09
CA ILE A 135 -6.34 -19.28 -11.28
C ILE A 135 -7.70 -18.90 -11.85
N LYS A 136 -8.75 -19.18 -11.10
CA LYS A 136 -10.09 -18.71 -11.44
C LYS A 136 -10.24 -17.24 -11.09
N TYR A 137 -10.70 -16.46 -12.04
CA TYR A 137 -10.92 -15.03 -11.86
C TYR A 137 -12.29 -14.61 -12.40
N LYS A 138 -12.73 -13.46 -11.93
CA LYS A 138 -13.89 -12.73 -12.45
C LYS A 138 -13.40 -11.34 -12.85
N GLU A 139 -13.64 -10.95 -14.11
CA GLU A 139 -13.40 -9.58 -14.53
C GLU A 139 -14.38 -8.65 -13.81
N LEU A 140 -13.84 -7.58 -13.26
CA LEU A 140 -14.64 -6.47 -12.78
C LEU A 140 -14.83 -5.51 -13.95
N THR A 141 -16.05 -4.97 -14.10
CA THR A 141 -16.35 -4.01 -15.17
C THR A 141 -15.27 -2.94 -15.19
N ASN A 142 -14.66 -2.77 -16.35
CA ASN A 142 -13.55 -1.85 -16.55
C ASN A 142 -13.93 -0.47 -16.03
N GLU A 143 -13.35 -0.07 -14.92
CA GLU A 143 -13.41 1.29 -14.44
C GLU A 143 -12.49 2.09 -15.36
N THR A 144 -13.05 2.56 -16.45
CA THR A 144 -12.37 3.53 -17.32
C THR A 144 -12.47 4.90 -16.68
N SER A 145 -11.44 5.68 -16.82
CA SER A 145 -11.45 7.09 -16.43
C SER A 145 -12.55 7.84 -17.17
N PRO A 146 -13.48 8.51 -16.49
CA PRO A 146 -14.49 9.33 -17.16
C PRO A 146 -13.87 10.45 -18.02
N SER A 147 -12.68 10.92 -17.63
CA SER A 147 -11.92 11.97 -18.34
C SER A 147 -10.91 11.42 -19.34
N ASN A 148 -10.81 10.09 -19.52
CA ASN A 148 -9.83 9.43 -20.38
C ASN A 148 -8.35 9.81 -20.07
N ILE A 149 -8.04 10.10 -18.82
CA ILE A 149 -6.69 10.45 -18.39
C ILE A 149 -5.90 9.30 -17.80
N TRP A 150 -6.54 8.17 -17.56
CA TRP A 150 -5.91 6.94 -17.11
C TRP A 150 -6.70 5.72 -17.60
N GLU A 151 -6.09 4.56 -17.54
CA GLU A 151 -6.65 3.27 -17.93
C GLU A 151 -6.55 2.31 -16.75
N GLY A 152 -7.57 1.48 -16.56
CA GLY A 152 -7.61 0.50 -15.48
C GLY A 152 -8.28 -0.79 -15.87
N GLN A 153 -7.65 -1.91 -15.56
CA GLN A 153 -8.14 -3.26 -15.75
C GLN A 153 -8.15 -3.98 -14.41
N PHE A 154 -9.30 -4.53 -14.01
CA PHE A 154 -9.45 -5.13 -12.68
C PHE A 154 -10.06 -6.53 -12.79
N VAL A 155 -9.49 -7.46 -12.00
CA VAL A 155 -10.01 -8.80 -11.84
C VAL A 155 -10.11 -9.14 -10.36
N GLN A 156 -11.09 -9.96 -9.99
CA GLN A 156 -11.18 -10.56 -8.67
C GLN A 156 -10.79 -12.02 -8.76
N ILE A 157 -9.79 -12.42 -7.98
CA ILE A 157 -9.33 -13.80 -7.85
C ILE A 157 -9.67 -14.35 -6.48
N HIS A 158 -9.69 -15.68 -6.38
CA HIS A 158 -9.70 -16.39 -5.11
C HIS A 158 -8.31 -16.93 -4.82
N PHE A 159 -7.67 -16.43 -3.78
CA PHE A 159 -6.38 -16.91 -3.32
C PHE A 159 -6.51 -17.46 -1.92
N ASN A 160 -6.36 -18.77 -1.81
CA ASN A 160 -6.73 -19.52 -0.62
C ASN A 160 -8.22 -19.27 -0.27
N GLU A 161 -8.52 -18.65 0.86
CA GLU A 161 -9.89 -18.33 1.28
C GLU A 161 -10.20 -16.83 1.15
N ALA A 162 -9.24 -16.03 0.64
CA ALA A 162 -9.41 -14.61 0.45
C ALA A 162 -9.91 -14.30 -0.97
N LYS A 163 -10.77 -13.29 -1.06
CA LYS A 163 -11.07 -12.61 -2.32
C LYS A 163 -10.10 -11.45 -2.44
N LEU A 164 -9.31 -11.47 -3.49
CA LEU A 164 -8.31 -10.44 -3.76
C LEU A 164 -8.61 -9.78 -5.11
N THR A 165 -8.72 -8.47 -5.10
CA THR A 165 -8.81 -7.70 -6.34
C THR A 165 -7.41 -7.38 -6.84
N ILE A 166 -7.12 -7.74 -8.09
CA ILE A 166 -5.91 -7.35 -8.79
C ILE A 166 -6.26 -6.27 -9.79
N GLY A 167 -5.55 -5.15 -9.71
CA GLY A 167 -5.65 -4.03 -10.64
C GLY A 167 -4.39 -3.88 -11.48
N ASN A 168 -4.57 -3.43 -12.71
CA ASN A 168 -3.52 -3.02 -13.63
C ASN A 168 -3.88 -1.62 -14.14
N VAL A 169 -3.03 -0.63 -13.89
CA VAL A 169 -3.33 0.79 -14.12
C VAL A 169 -2.24 1.43 -14.97
N TYR A 170 -2.65 2.26 -15.91
CA TYR A 170 -1.74 3.12 -16.66
C TYR A 170 -2.26 4.55 -16.68
N ARG A 171 -1.42 5.50 -16.31
CA ARG A 171 -1.67 6.93 -16.45
C ARG A 171 -0.66 7.53 -17.43
N PRO A 172 -1.11 8.04 -18.58
CA PRO A 172 -0.20 8.73 -19.53
C PRO A 172 0.56 9.87 -18.85
N PRO A 173 1.82 10.12 -19.25
CA PRO A 173 2.60 11.23 -18.71
C PRO A 173 1.98 12.56 -19.11
N ARG A 174 1.44 13.30 -18.15
CA ARG A 174 0.88 14.65 -18.34
C ARG A 174 1.20 15.48 -17.12
N ASP A 175 2.18 16.38 -17.25
CA ASP A 175 2.74 17.18 -16.15
C ASP A 175 1.94 18.47 -15.87
N VAL A 176 0.63 18.44 -16.03
CA VAL A 176 -0.28 19.54 -15.72
C VAL A 176 -0.92 19.29 -14.37
N VAL A 177 -0.90 20.27 -13.46
CA VAL A 177 -1.45 20.17 -12.09
C VAL A 177 -2.88 19.65 -12.08
N GLU A 178 -3.72 20.15 -13.00
CA GLU A 178 -5.12 19.72 -13.09
C GLU A 178 -5.27 18.24 -13.42
N ASN A 179 -4.41 17.69 -14.29
CA ASN A 179 -4.41 16.26 -14.60
C ASN A 179 -4.00 15.39 -13.41
N TYR A 180 -3.12 15.87 -12.53
CA TYR A 180 -2.80 15.19 -11.28
C TYR A 180 -4.00 15.15 -10.35
N LYS A 181 -4.69 16.29 -10.16
CA LYS A 181 -5.86 16.39 -9.30
C LYS A 181 -7.04 15.55 -9.80
N THR A 182 -7.33 15.65 -11.09
CA THR A 182 -8.41 14.85 -11.71
C THR A 182 -8.11 13.36 -11.57
N PHE A 183 -6.88 12.93 -11.87
CA PHE A 183 -6.47 11.55 -11.69
C PHE A 183 -6.63 11.10 -10.22
N THR A 184 -6.12 11.89 -9.28
CA THR A 184 -6.19 11.56 -7.85
C THR A 184 -7.64 11.35 -7.41
N THR A 185 -8.54 12.25 -7.80
CA THR A 185 -9.96 12.16 -7.45
C THR A 185 -10.65 10.95 -8.11
N GLU A 186 -10.47 10.75 -9.41
CA GLU A 186 -11.07 9.63 -10.12
C GLU A 186 -10.53 8.28 -9.64
N PHE A 187 -9.22 8.20 -9.43
CA PHE A 187 -8.58 6.99 -8.92
C PHE A 187 -9.03 6.68 -7.49
N GLN A 188 -9.14 7.70 -6.63
CA GLN A 188 -9.72 7.52 -5.28
C GLN A 188 -11.13 6.94 -5.36
N ASN A 189 -12.00 7.53 -6.18
CA ASN A 189 -13.37 7.05 -6.35
C ASN A 189 -13.43 5.59 -6.86
N CYS A 190 -12.46 5.20 -7.72
CA CYS A 190 -12.33 3.83 -8.19
C CYS A 190 -11.92 2.88 -7.06
N ILE A 191 -10.82 3.17 -6.36
CA ILE A 191 -10.27 2.27 -5.35
C ILE A 191 -11.13 2.17 -4.08
N GLU A 192 -11.94 3.18 -3.77
CA GLU A 192 -12.90 3.15 -2.66
C GLU A 192 -14.07 2.21 -2.92
N LYS A 193 -14.45 2.00 -4.20
CA LYS A 193 -15.47 1.02 -4.58
C LYS A 193 -14.97 -0.42 -4.49
N LEU A 194 -13.65 -0.63 -4.53
CA LEU A 194 -13.07 -1.96 -4.40
C LEU A 194 -13.22 -2.49 -2.97
N ASN A 195 -14.05 -3.51 -2.82
CA ASN A 195 -14.31 -4.12 -1.52
C ASN A 195 -13.27 -5.18 -1.16
N GLY A 196 -12.75 -5.10 0.08
CA GLY A 196 -11.85 -6.13 0.63
C GLY A 196 -10.37 -5.90 0.31
N GLU A 197 -9.67 -7.00 0.08
CA GLU A 197 -8.24 -7.03 -0.21
C GLU A 197 -7.98 -6.59 -1.65
N ALA A 198 -6.95 -5.79 -1.87
CA ALA A 198 -6.59 -5.34 -3.22
C ALA A 198 -5.08 -5.19 -3.39
N LEU A 199 -4.61 -5.51 -4.59
CA LEU A 199 -3.26 -5.28 -5.06
C LEU A 199 -3.35 -4.64 -6.44
N ILE A 200 -2.91 -3.40 -6.59
CA ILE A 200 -3.00 -2.62 -7.83
C ILE A 200 -1.59 -2.36 -8.33
N ALA A 201 -1.24 -2.94 -9.46
CA ALA A 201 -0.02 -2.66 -10.20
C ALA A 201 -0.24 -1.49 -11.17
N GLY A 202 0.79 -0.73 -11.47
CA GLY A 202 0.65 0.25 -12.55
C GLY A 202 1.86 1.15 -12.73
N ASP A 203 1.88 1.77 -13.91
CA ASP A 203 2.66 2.95 -14.19
C ASP A 203 1.76 4.18 -13.99
N PHE A 204 1.96 4.85 -12.87
CA PHE A 204 1.16 6.02 -12.49
C PHE A 204 1.71 7.32 -13.10
N ASN A 205 2.92 7.29 -13.65
CA ASN A 205 3.64 8.48 -14.13
C ASN A 205 3.63 9.64 -13.10
N ILE A 206 3.66 9.27 -11.80
CA ILE A 206 3.77 10.16 -10.64
C ILE A 206 5.04 9.76 -9.89
N ASP A 207 6.07 10.61 -9.97
CA ASP A 207 7.37 10.31 -9.38
C ASP A 207 7.32 10.49 -7.86
N LEU A 208 7.11 9.39 -7.13
CA LEU A 208 7.01 9.40 -5.67
C LEU A 208 8.30 9.83 -4.96
N LEU A 209 9.44 9.91 -5.66
CA LEU A 209 10.65 10.51 -5.09
C LEU A 209 10.52 12.02 -4.85
N LYS A 210 9.49 12.65 -5.43
CA LYS A 210 9.24 14.11 -5.37
C LYS A 210 8.09 14.48 -4.44
N ILE A 211 7.71 13.62 -3.51
CA ILE A 211 6.61 13.88 -2.55
C ILE A 211 6.83 15.20 -1.80
N GLY A 212 8.03 15.49 -1.32
CA GLY A 212 8.35 16.74 -0.63
C GLY A 212 8.60 17.96 -1.55
N GLU A 213 8.65 17.77 -2.87
CA GLU A 213 8.98 18.84 -3.82
C GLU A 213 7.74 19.42 -4.52
N LYS A 214 6.72 18.58 -4.78
CA LYS A 214 5.50 18.94 -5.49
C LYS A 214 4.27 18.61 -4.67
N ALA A 215 3.53 19.61 -4.24
CA ALA A 215 2.32 19.46 -3.42
C ALA A 215 1.31 18.46 -4.01
N VAL A 216 1.08 18.47 -5.32
CA VAL A 216 0.15 17.54 -5.99
C VAL A 216 0.58 16.07 -5.90
N ILE A 217 1.87 15.78 -5.74
CA ILE A 217 2.38 14.43 -5.52
C ILE A 217 2.13 14.02 -4.07
N GLY A 218 2.33 14.96 -3.12
CA GLY A 218 1.96 14.77 -1.72
C GLY A 218 0.47 14.47 -1.57
N GLU A 219 -0.42 15.28 -2.18
CA GLU A 219 -1.87 15.08 -2.19
C GLU A 219 -2.26 13.69 -2.73
N TYR A 220 -1.64 13.24 -3.83
CA TYR A 220 -1.85 11.90 -4.35
C TYR A 220 -1.43 10.83 -3.34
N PHE A 221 -0.22 10.95 -2.76
CA PHE A 221 0.30 10.01 -1.79
C PHE A 221 -0.59 9.92 -0.54
N ASP A 222 -0.99 11.07 0.01
CA ASP A 222 -1.89 11.16 1.17
C ASP A 222 -3.25 10.51 0.87
N THR A 223 -3.76 10.71 -0.34
CA THR A 223 -5.03 10.13 -0.79
C THR A 223 -4.95 8.60 -0.83
N ILE A 224 -3.90 8.01 -1.42
CA ILE A 224 -3.77 6.54 -1.46
C ILE A 224 -3.56 5.94 -0.07
N ILE A 225 -2.75 6.59 0.79
CA ILE A 225 -2.54 6.13 2.17
C ILE A 225 -3.83 6.22 3.00
N SER A 226 -4.56 7.32 2.91
CA SER A 226 -5.83 7.50 3.63
C SER A 226 -6.92 6.52 3.16
N SER A 227 -6.90 6.11 1.90
CA SER A 227 -7.76 5.04 1.35
C SER A 227 -7.31 3.64 1.78
N GLY A 228 -6.21 3.51 2.53
CA GLY A 228 -5.69 2.27 3.09
C GLY A 228 -4.73 1.51 2.17
N TYR A 229 -4.28 2.13 1.09
CA TYR A 229 -3.32 1.52 0.17
C TYR A 229 -1.89 1.91 0.54
N ILE A 230 -0.97 0.95 0.47
CA ILE A 230 0.45 1.11 0.81
C ILE A 230 1.28 0.78 -0.42
N PRO A 231 2.11 1.72 -0.91
CA PRO A 231 3.07 1.45 -1.97
C PRO A 231 4.10 0.38 -1.55
N LYS A 232 4.44 -0.52 -2.46
CA LYS A 232 5.38 -1.63 -2.20
C LYS A 232 6.74 -1.43 -2.83
N ILE A 233 6.86 -0.53 -3.78
CA ILE A 233 8.14 -0.19 -4.43
C ILE A 233 8.59 1.17 -3.92
N THR A 234 9.86 1.24 -3.48
CA THR A 234 10.44 2.43 -2.83
C THR A 234 11.70 2.95 -3.52
N LEU A 235 12.19 2.25 -4.55
CA LEU A 235 13.34 2.64 -5.34
C LEU A 235 12.93 2.93 -6.79
N PRO A 236 13.75 3.69 -7.56
CA PRO A 236 13.47 4.00 -8.96
C PRO A 236 13.16 2.77 -9.81
N THR A 237 12.10 2.83 -10.57
CA THR A 237 11.70 1.78 -11.53
C THR A 237 12.07 2.13 -12.96
N ARG A 238 12.14 3.41 -13.29
CA ARG A 238 12.59 3.90 -14.59
C ARG A 238 13.95 4.57 -14.46
N LEU A 239 14.92 4.08 -15.22
CA LEU A 239 16.30 4.53 -15.16
C LEU A 239 16.71 5.18 -16.49
N SER A 240 17.11 6.43 -16.44
CA SER A 240 17.78 7.14 -17.53
C SER A 240 19.26 7.38 -17.19
N LYS A 241 20.06 7.87 -18.17
CA LYS A 241 21.52 8.01 -17.98
C LYS A 241 21.93 8.73 -16.69
N ASN A 242 21.14 9.70 -16.21
CA ASN A 242 21.49 10.54 -15.05
C ASN A 242 20.39 10.68 -13.99
N ARG A 243 19.24 9.99 -14.15
CA ARG A 243 18.09 10.13 -13.25
C ARG A 243 17.34 8.81 -13.12
N GLY A 244 16.97 8.48 -11.89
CA GLY A 244 15.96 7.47 -11.61
C GLY A 244 14.64 8.12 -11.21
N THR A 245 13.51 7.56 -11.64
CA THR A 245 12.17 7.97 -11.23
C THR A 245 11.40 6.77 -10.68
N LEU A 246 10.59 6.99 -9.65
CA LEU A 246 9.72 5.99 -9.05
C LEU A 246 8.29 6.28 -9.49
N ILE A 247 7.94 5.80 -10.67
CA ILE A 247 6.65 6.04 -11.32
C ILE A 247 5.78 4.79 -11.41
N ASP A 248 6.39 3.62 -11.25
CA ASP A 248 5.71 2.33 -11.25
C ASP A 248 5.62 1.80 -9.82
N ASN A 249 4.48 1.20 -9.45
CA ASN A 249 4.30 0.67 -8.10
C ASN A 249 3.26 -0.45 -8.03
N PHE A 250 3.31 -1.21 -6.93
CA PHE A 250 2.18 -1.95 -6.41
C PHE A 250 1.57 -1.18 -5.23
N LEU A 251 0.31 -0.86 -5.30
CA LEU A 251 -0.47 -0.32 -4.19
C LEU A 251 -1.26 -1.45 -3.55
N SER A 252 -1.03 -1.71 -2.27
CA SER A 252 -1.60 -2.85 -1.57
C SER A 252 -2.52 -2.44 -0.44
N LYS A 253 -3.74 -2.98 -0.42
CA LYS A 253 -4.70 -2.88 0.69
C LYS A 253 -4.97 -4.29 1.19
N LEU A 254 -4.22 -4.72 2.21
CA LEU A 254 -4.18 -6.09 2.68
C LEU A 254 -4.48 -6.17 4.16
N SER A 255 -5.23 -7.18 4.57
CA SER A 255 -5.51 -7.48 5.98
C SER A 255 -4.34 -8.18 6.66
N LYS A 256 -4.49 -8.42 7.95
CA LYS A 256 -3.53 -9.18 8.76
C LYS A 256 -3.32 -10.63 8.30
N ASN A 257 -4.21 -11.17 7.46
CA ASN A 257 -4.06 -12.51 6.90
C ASN A 257 -2.89 -12.60 5.92
N PHE A 258 -2.50 -11.47 5.31
CA PHE A 258 -1.26 -11.37 4.53
C PHE A 258 -0.11 -11.00 5.46
N SER A 259 0.51 -12.01 6.08
CA SER A 259 1.49 -11.84 7.15
C SER A 259 2.81 -11.25 6.70
N LYS A 260 3.16 -11.48 5.43
CA LYS A 260 4.43 -11.06 4.87
C LYS A 260 4.28 -10.75 3.39
N THR A 261 4.80 -9.60 3.00
CA THR A 261 5.00 -9.25 1.59
C THR A 261 6.50 -9.22 1.29
N THR A 262 6.87 -9.59 0.07
CA THR A 262 8.24 -9.44 -0.42
C THR A 262 8.15 -8.74 -1.75
N SER A 263 8.71 -7.56 -1.85
CA SER A 263 8.65 -6.74 -3.06
C SER A 263 10.04 -6.32 -3.51
N GLY A 264 10.21 -6.07 -4.80
CA GLY A 264 11.47 -5.61 -5.33
C GLY A 264 11.43 -5.33 -6.82
N ILE A 265 12.56 -4.88 -7.33
CA ILE A 265 12.76 -4.49 -8.72
C ILE A 265 13.73 -5.47 -9.37
N MET A 266 13.38 -5.98 -10.53
CA MET A 266 14.21 -6.95 -11.25
C MET A 266 15.10 -6.23 -12.26
N THR A 267 16.40 -6.49 -12.20
CA THR A 267 17.38 -5.85 -13.10
C THR A 267 17.47 -6.58 -14.44
N TYR A 268 16.33 -6.73 -15.12
CA TYR A 268 16.22 -7.33 -16.44
C TYR A 268 15.63 -6.32 -17.42
N LYS A 269 16.38 -6.00 -18.47
CA LYS A 269 16.03 -4.91 -19.38
C LYS A 269 15.19 -5.41 -20.55
N ILE A 270 13.88 -5.08 -20.53
CA ILE A 270 12.97 -5.24 -21.67
C ILE A 270 12.60 -3.87 -22.26
N SER A 271 12.38 -2.89 -21.39
CA SER A 271 12.11 -1.50 -21.77
C SER A 271 13.03 -0.53 -21.00
N ASP A 272 12.74 0.74 -20.95
CA ASP A 272 13.40 1.70 -20.05
C ASP A 272 12.81 1.66 -18.61
N HIS A 273 11.70 0.94 -18.42
CA HIS A 273 11.18 0.57 -17.12
C HIS A 273 11.73 -0.78 -16.68
N GLN A 274 12.07 -0.90 -15.40
CA GLN A 274 12.47 -2.17 -14.80
C GLN A 274 11.23 -2.98 -14.42
N PRO A 275 11.19 -4.29 -14.71
CA PRO A 275 10.15 -5.13 -14.15
C PRO A 275 10.22 -5.09 -12.62
N TYR A 276 9.08 -5.11 -11.97
CA TYR A 276 9.00 -5.12 -10.52
C TYR A 276 7.97 -6.15 -10.05
N PHE A 277 8.13 -6.65 -8.84
CA PHE A 277 7.30 -7.72 -8.33
C PHE A 277 6.88 -7.51 -6.88
N THR A 278 5.79 -8.16 -6.52
CA THR A 278 5.41 -8.39 -5.13
C THR A 278 4.89 -9.82 -4.94
N CYS A 279 5.22 -10.39 -3.82
CA CYS A 279 4.78 -11.71 -3.41
C CYS A 279 3.98 -11.60 -2.12
N LEU A 280 2.80 -12.21 -2.08
CA LEU A 280 1.89 -12.16 -0.95
C LEU A 280 1.84 -13.52 -0.27
N ASP A 281 2.23 -13.56 1.00
CA ASP A 281 2.15 -14.76 1.84
C ASP A 281 0.88 -14.69 2.68
N TYR A 282 -0.05 -15.60 2.40
CA TYR A 282 -1.35 -15.64 3.07
C TYR A 282 -1.35 -16.69 4.19
N LEU A 283 -1.51 -16.20 5.41
CA LEU A 283 -1.76 -17.05 6.58
C LEU A 283 -3.20 -16.89 7.04
N LYS A 284 -3.92 -18.01 7.09
CA LYS A 284 -5.23 -18.02 7.73
C LYS A 284 -5.06 -17.83 9.23
N LEU A 285 -5.15 -16.59 9.68
CA LEU A 285 -5.23 -16.30 11.10
C LEU A 285 -6.63 -16.68 11.59
N LYS A 286 -6.71 -17.66 12.48
CA LYS A 286 -7.97 -17.91 13.20
C LYS A 286 -8.24 -16.70 14.10
N TYR A 287 -9.08 -15.78 13.63
CA TYR A 287 -9.57 -14.70 14.48
C TYR A 287 -10.53 -15.27 15.49
N THR A 288 -10.09 -15.40 16.72
CA THR A 288 -10.97 -15.58 17.87
C THR A 288 -11.32 -14.20 18.41
N PRO A 289 -12.54 -13.71 18.20
CA PRO A 289 -12.93 -12.44 18.79
C PRO A 289 -12.77 -12.52 20.31
N PRO A 290 -12.33 -11.45 20.97
CA PRO A 290 -12.24 -11.44 22.42
C PRO A 290 -13.62 -11.74 23.01
N LYS A 291 -13.67 -12.63 24.00
CA LYS A 291 -14.93 -12.98 24.67
C LYS A 291 -15.55 -11.77 25.40
N PHE A 292 -14.70 -10.89 25.86
CA PHE A 292 -15.07 -9.67 26.58
C PHE A 292 -14.25 -8.49 26.06
N ILE A 293 -14.85 -7.34 26.04
CA ILE A 293 -14.21 -6.04 25.78
C ILE A 293 -14.50 -5.09 26.93
N LYS A 294 -13.59 -4.18 27.19
CA LYS A 294 -13.82 -3.08 28.10
C LYS A 294 -14.57 -1.97 27.37
N ILE A 295 -15.64 -1.51 27.91
CA ILE A 295 -16.38 -0.36 27.42
C ILE A 295 -16.62 0.63 28.56
N THR A 296 -16.60 1.91 28.24
CA THR A 296 -17.02 2.99 29.15
C THR A 296 -18.41 3.44 28.74
N THR A 297 -19.31 3.49 29.67
CA THR A 297 -20.69 3.94 29.39
C THR A 297 -20.78 5.43 29.64
N HIS A 298 -21.06 6.17 28.58
CA HIS A 298 -21.26 7.63 28.64
C HIS A 298 -22.76 7.93 28.68
N SER A 299 -23.40 7.79 29.85
CA SER A 299 -24.77 8.35 30.05
C SER A 299 -24.68 9.84 30.41
N ASP A 300 -25.68 10.62 30.01
CA ASP A 300 -25.70 12.05 30.29
C ASP A 300 -25.57 12.31 31.80
N GLU A 301 -26.27 11.51 32.63
CA GLU A 301 -26.18 11.58 34.08
C GLU A 301 -24.75 11.32 34.62
N ALA A 302 -24.05 10.35 34.06
CA ALA A 302 -22.66 10.02 34.47
C ALA A 302 -21.69 11.14 34.04
N ILE A 303 -21.90 11.70 32.87
CA ILE A 303 -21.14 12.85 32.37
C ILE A 303 -21.37 14.08 33.25
N ASP A 304 -22.60 14.35 33.65
CA ASP A 304 -22.91 15.49 34.51
C ASP A 304 -22.33 15.34 35.93
N LYS A 305 -22.36 14.12 36.49
CA LYS A 305 -21.66 13.82 37.75
C LYS A 305 -20.14 14.00 37.63
N PHE A 306 -19.56 13.61 36.50
CA PHE A 306 -18.12 13.84 36.24
C PHE A 306 -17.79 15.32 36.12
N LYS A 307 -18.61 16.11 35.41
CA LYS A 307 -18.43 17.58 35.32
C LYS A 307 -18.54 18.23 36.71
N LEU A 308 -19.53 17.82 37.49
CA LEU A 308 -19.71 18.31 38.87
C LEU A 308 -18.49 17.96 39.73
N TYR A 309 -17.99 16.74 39.64
CA TYR A 309 -16.76 16.33 40.34
C TYR A 309 -15.60 17.26 39.99
N LEU A 310 -15.34 17.49 38.68
CA LEU A 310 -14.25 18.36 38.24
C LEU A 310 -14.41 19.79 38.73
N SER A 311 -15.60 20.34 38.74
CA SER A 311 -15.90 21.71 39.23
C SER A 311 -15.60 21.87 40.71
N GLN A 312 -15.76 20.80 41.50
CA GLN A 312 -15.49 20.80 42.95
C GLN A 312 -14.01 20.67 43.34
N GLN A 313 -13.16 20.31 42.38
CA GLN A 313 -11.74 20.01 42.69
C GLN A 313 -10.83 21.24 42.86
N ASN A 314 -11.34 22.46 42.63
CA ASN A 314 -10.55 23.70 42.69
C ASN A 314 -9.19 23.59 41.96
N ILE A 315 -9.21 23.00 40.76
CA ILE A 315 -7.99 22.64 40.01
C ILE A 315 -7.10 23.86 39.79
N MET A 316 -7.71 25.01 39.43
CA MET A 316 -6.94 26.24 39.16
C MET A 316 -6.12 26.67 40.36
N SER A 317 -6.70 26.71 41.56
CA SER A 317 -5.96 27.11 42.78
C SER A 317 -4.85 26.12 43.16
N LYS A 318 -5.00 24.83 42.83
CA LYS A 318 -3.93 23.83 43.04
C LYS A 318 -2.81 24.00 42.04
N LEU A 319 -3.09 24.35 40.79
CA LEU A 319 -2.08 24.58 39.75
C LEU A 319 -1.33 25.89 39.93
N ASP A 320 -2.05 26.96 40.35
CA ASP A 320 -1.41 28.28 40.60
C ASP A 320 -0.41 28.26 41.76
N SER A 321 -0.50 27.30 42.69
CA SER A 321 0.39 27.15 43.81
C SER A 321 1.74 26.48 43.50
N LEU A 322 1.92 25.95 42.30
CA LEU A 322 3.09 25.17 41.92
C LEU A 322 3.79 25.80 40.72
N SER A 323 5.09 25.92 40.77
CA SER A 323 5.91 26.49 39.70
C SER A 323 6.39 25.47 38.67
N ASP A 324 6.28 24.14 38.96
CA ASP A 324 6.73 23.09 38.07
C ASP A 324 5.58 22.63 37.10
N PRO A 325 5.75 22.84 35.79
CA PRO A 325 4.73 22.45 34.81
C PRO A 325 4.47 20.93 34.77
N ASN A 326 5.48 20.09 35.05
CA ASN A 326 5.31 18.64 35.03
C ASN A 326 4.44 18.18 36.22
N LEU A 327 4.67 18.75 37.38
CA LEU A 327 3.90 18.47 38.59
C LEU A 327 2.44 18.95 38.41
N ASN A 328 2.26 20.10 37.81
CA ASN A 328 0.94 20.63 37.44
C ASN A 328 0.19 19.68 36.49
N TYR A 329 0.87 19.16 35.48
CA TYR A 329 0.29 18.20 34.56
C TYR A 329 -0.10 16.88 35.26
N GLU A 330 0.76 16.35 36.12
CA GLU A 330 0.43 15.13 36.88
C GLU A 330 -0.79 15.30 37.79
N ILE A 331 -0.92 16.44 38.48
CA ILE A 331 -2.07 16.74 39.33
C ILE A 331 -3.35 16.81 38.51
N LEU A 332 -3.30 17.51 37.36
CA LEU A 332 -4.42 17.58 36.42
C LEU A 332 -4.82 16.18 35.93
N LEU A 333 -3.84 15.40 35.45
CA LEU A 333 -4.05 14.06 34.92
C LEU A 333 -4.69 13.15 35.97
N ARG A 334 -4.10 13.07 37.19
CA ARG A 334 -4.64 12.27 38.29
C ARG A 334 -6.05 12.70 38.70
N THR A 335 -6.33 13.98 38.69
CA THR A 335 -7.67 14.48 39.02
C THR A 335 -8.71 14.05 38.00
N VAL A 336 -8.38 14.14 36.70
CA VAL A 336 -9.22 13.66 35.60
C VAL A 336 -9.40 12.15 35.66
N GLU A 337 -8.33 11.38 35.81
CA GLU A 337 -8.36 9.90 35.90
C GLU A 337 -9.20 9.42 37.08
N ASN A 338 -9.06 10.04 38.26
CA ASN A 338 -9.88 9.71 39.40
C ASN A 338 -11.37 9.97 39.14
N GLY A 339 -11.69 11.09 38.54
CA GLY A 339 -13.06 11.42 38.15
C GLY A 339 -13.64 10.45 37.12
N LEU A 340 -12.84 10.06 36.11
CA LEU A 340 -13.24 9.07 35.11
C LEU A 340 -13.50 7.71 35.77
N ASN A 341 -12.59 7.23 36.62
CA ASN A 341 -12.74 5.96 37.31
C ASN A 341 -13.95 5.93 38.25
N LEU A 342 -14.27 7.04 38.85
CA LEU A 342 -15.40 7.14 39.78
C LEU A 342 -16.76 7.23 39.08
N HIS A 343 -16.87 8.05 38.03
CA HIS A 343 -18.14 8.37 37.41
C HIS A 343 -18.38 7.68 36.05
N LEU A 344 -17.30 7.30 35.36
CA LEU A 344 -17.31 6.66 34.04
C LEU A 344 -16.44 5.38 34.04
N PRO A 345 -16.66 4.44 34.99
CA PRO A 345 -15.81 3.27 35.11
C PRO A 345 -15.89 2.35 33.88
N GLU A 346 -14.76 1.76 33.54
CA GLU A 346 -14.71 0.70 32.54
C GLU A 346 -15.46 -0.55 33.01
N ARG A 347 -16.31 -1.10 32.17
CA ARG A 347 -17.02 -2.36 32.39
C ARG A 347 -16.60 -3.41 31.37
N LEU A 348 -16.39 -4.63 31.83
CA LEU A 348 -16.20 -5.77 30.96
C LEU A 348 -17.55 -6.24 30.43
N VAL A 349 -17.74 -6.19 29.13
CA VAL A 349 -18.96 -6.68 28.48
C VAL A 349 -18.63 -7.78 27.47
N ARG A 350 -19.58 -8.69 27.28
CA ARG A 350 -19.43 -9.73 26.28
C ARG A 350 -19.41 -9.11 24.89
N PHE A 351 -18.39 -9.44 24.08
CA PHE A 351 -18.28 -8.92 22.72
C PHE A 351 -19.45 -9.38 21.86
N SER A 352 -20.08 -8.43 21.17
CA SER A 352 -21.13 -8.70 20.19
C SER A 352 -20.86 -7.89 18.93
N ARG A 353 -20.72 -8.57 17.77
CA ARG A 353 -20.52 -7.92 16.48
C ARG A 353 -21.64 -6.96 16.08
N GLN A 354 -22.86 -7.20 16.55
CA GLN A 354 -24.01 -6.34 16.24
C GLN A 354 -24.01 -5.05 17.05
N LYS A 355 -23.59 -5.12 18.34
CA LYS A 355 -23.60 -3.98 19.26
C LYS A 355 -22.32 -3.15 19.19
N HIS A 356 -21.18 -3.78 18.87
CA HIS A 356 -19.87 -3.13 18.87
C HIS A 356 -19.36 -2.94 17.43
N LYS A 357 -20.16 -2.26 16.61
CA LYS A 357 -19.76 -1.90 15.24
C LYS A 357 -18.73 -0.78 15.29
N ILE A 358 -17.69 -0.94 14.48
CA ILE A 358 -16.73 0.14 14.21
C ILE A 358 -17.50 1.31 13.58
N SER A 359 -17.27 2.52 14.08
CA SER A 359 -17.89 3.73 13.53
C SER A 359 -17.50 3.94 12.07
N LYS A 360 -18.45 4.43 11.26
CA LYS A 360 -18.24 4.59 9.80
C LYS A 360 -17.07 5.51 9.43
N TRP A 361 -16.69 6.44 10.31
CA TRP A 361 -15.54 7.34 10.11
C TRP A 361 -14.19 6.69 10.37
N ILE A 362 -14.17 5.52 11.02
CA ILE A 362 -12.93 4.76 11.22
C ILE A 362 -12.63 4.01 9.93
N THR A 363 -11.86 4.65 9.07
CA THR A 363 -11.39 4.08 7.82
C THR A 363 -10.32 3.03 8.05
N HIS A 364 -10.03 2.23 7.04
CA HIS A 364 -8.94 1.25 7.10
C HIS A 364 -7.57 1.94 7.33
N GLY A 365 -7.37 3.13 6.77
CA GLY A 365 -6.20 3.97 7.01
C GLY A 365 -6.05 4.37 8.48
N VAL A 366 -7.14 4.82 9.11
CA VAL A 366 -7.14 5.15 10.55
C VAL A 366 -6.80 3.93 11.41
N ILE A 367 -7.36 2.75 11.07
CA ILE A 367 -7.04 1.50 11.78
C ILE A 367 -5.55 1.15 11.63
N ASN A 368 -5.00 1.28 10.42
CA ASN A 368 -3.58 1.03 10.18
C ASN A 368 -2.69 1.99 10.96
N SER A 369 -3.02 3.27 10.99
CA SER A 369 -2.29 4.30 11.78
C SER A 369 -2.33 3.99 13.27
N ILE A 370 -3.50 3.60 13.81
CA ILE A 370 -3.64 3.19 15.22
C ILE A 370 -2.77 1.97 15.51
N ASN A 371 -2.86 0.91 14.70
CA ASN A 371 -2.07 -0.30 14.87
C ASN A 371 -0.56 -0.04 14.81
N PHE A 372 -0.16 0.90 13.97
CA PHE A 372 1.23 1.31 13.82
C PHE A 372 1.72 2.07 15.07
N ARG A 373 0.98 3.08 15.53
CA ARG A 373 1.25 3.79 16.78
C ARG A 373 1.43 2.81 17.95
N ASP A 374 0.53 1.82 18.06
CA ASP A 374 0.58 0.85 19.15
C ASP A 374 1.81 -0.06 19.07
N LYS A 375 2.25 -0.42 17.83
CA LYS A 375 3.51 -1.13 17.62
C LYS A 375 4.73 -0.31 18.05
N LEU A 376 4.76 0.99 17.72
CA LEU A 376 5.82 1.89 18.13
C LEU A 376 5.86 2.04 19.66
N TYR A 377 4.71 2.24 20.27
CA TYR A 377 4.60 2.35 21.72
C TYR A 377 5.11 1.10 22.44
N CYS A 378 4.76 -0.09 21.91
CA CYS A 378 5.27 -1.36 22.45
C CYS A 378 6.79 -1.50 22.28
N LYS A 379 7.37 -1.00 21.17
CA LYS A 379 8.85 -0.99 20.99
C LYS A 379 9.53 -0.02 21.98
N LEU A 380 8.97 1.17 22.15
CA LEU A 380 9.50 2.18 23.06
C LEU A 380 9.54 1.67 24.51
N LYS A 381 8.45 1.02 24.96
CA LYS A 381 8.41 0.41 26.30
C LYS A 381 9.46 -0.69 26.50
N LYS A 382 9.73 -1.49 25.47
CA LYS A 382 10.78 -2.53 25.57
C LYS A 382 12.18 -1.94 25.68
N THR A 383 12.48 -0.86 24.92
CA THR A 383 13.79 -0.19 24.97
C THR A 383 14.01 0.66 26.23
N SER A 384 12.92 1.09 26.91
CA SER A 384 13.03 1.83 28.17
C SER A 384 13.07 0.93 29.41
N SER A 385 12.77 -0.38 29.29
CA SER A 385 12.93 -1.34 30.39
C SER A 385 14.31 -1.99 30.43
N ASP A 386 15.15 -1.79 29.40
CA ASP A 386 16.52 -2.29 29.30
C ASP A 386 17.58 -1.21 29.67
N ARG A 387 17.16 -0.08 30.22
CA ARG A 387 17.95 0.97 30.83
C ARG A 387 17.56 1.13 32.30
#